data_21bad0270613ef3a4949b6ceabeb353d
#
_entry.id   21bad0270613ef3a4949b6ceabeb353d
#
_cell.length_a   1.000
_cell.length_b   1.000
_cell.length_c   1.000
_cell.angle_alpha   90.00
_cell.angle_beta   90.00
_cell.angle_gamma   90.00
#
_symmetry.space_group_name_H-M   'P 1'
#
loop_
_entity.id
_entity.type
_entity.pdbx_description
1 polymer ?
#
loop_
_entity_poly.entity_id
_entity_poly.type
_entity_poly.pdbx_seq_one_letter_code
_entity_poly.pdbx_strand_id
1 'polypeptide(L)'
;MELLPPDLDRITPSLEVGFQHFPAFETAGIKKIINGPFTFAPDGNPLVGPVRELPGYWCACAVMAGFSQGGGVGLALANWMIEGDPGFDVWGMDVSRYGEWITKSYTNVKVRENYSRRFSIRFPNEELPAGRPLRTTPVYDLMLSKGAQMGEAFGLEQPLWFAPQGVEEVFSWKRSSDFQPVSKEVKTVRERVGLMETSGFAKYVVQGEDAELWLDQMLACKIPKEGRMRLAPVSYTHLTLPTIYSV
;
A
#
# COMPACT_ATOMS: atom_id res chain seq x y z
N MET A 1 18.94 -19.06 -13.52
CA MET A 1 17.89 -19.37 -12.52
C MET A 1 17.70 -20.87 -12.55
N GLU A 2 17.91 -21.54 -11.45
CA GLU A 2 17.81 -22.99 -11.33
C GLU A 2 16.37 -23.35 -10.93
N LEU A 3 15.81 -24.38 -11.56
CA LEU A 3 14.53 -24.94 -11.16
C LEU A 3 14.72 -25.76 -9.89
N LEU A 4 13.73 -25.71 -9.01
CA LEU A 4 13.70 -26.50 -7.79
C LEU A 4 13.16 -27.91 -8.09
N PRO A 5 13.47 -28.90 -7.24
CA PRO A 5 12.85 -30.21 -7.34
C PRO A 5 11.33 -30.13 -7.27
N PRO A 6 10.61 -31.03 -7.96
CA PRO A 6 9.16 -31.12 -7.81
C PRO A 6 8.75 -31.36 -6.34
N ASP A 7 7.70 -30.69 -5.92
CA ASP A 7 7.13 -30.81 -4.57
C ASP A 7 5.63 -31.10 -4.70
N LEU A 8 5.31 -32.37 -4.92
CA LEU A 8 3.92 -32.83 -5.08
C LEU A 8 3.12 -32.74 -3.78
N ASP A 9 3.76 -33.03 -2.65
CA ASP A 9 3.07 -33.02 -1.36
C ASP A 9 2.49 -31.64 -1.04
N ARG A 10 3.24 -30.58 -1.40
CA ARG A 10 2.81 -29.20 -1.22
C ARG A 10 1.59 -28.83 -2.07
N ILE A 11 1.51 -29.31 -3.30
CA ILE A 11 0.43 -28.96 -4.24
C ILE A 11 -0.75 -29.94 -4.21
N THR A 12 -0.59 -31.10 -3.59
CA THR A 12 -1.64 -32.14 -3.51
C THR A 12 -2.98 -31.60 -3.02
N PRO A 13 -3.09 -30.81 -1.95
CA PRO A 13 -4.39 -30.27 -1.53
C PRO A 13 -5.07 -29.41 -2.59
N SER A 14 -4.28 -28.69 -3.40
CA SER A 14 -4.82 -27.88 -4.52
C SER A 14 -5.24 -28.77 -5.70
N LEU A 15 -4.52 -29.85 -5.94
CA LEU A 15 -4.89 -30.82 -6.98
C LEU A 15 -6.18 -31.53 -6.64
N GLU A 16 -6.39 -31.92 -5.38
CA GLU A 16 -7.64 -32.56 -4.91
C GLU A 16 -8.85 -31.66 -5.14
N VAL A 17 -8.74 -30.35 -4.84
CA VAL A 17 -9.78 -29.38 -5.19
C VAL A 17 -9.97 -29.26 -6.70
N GLY A 18 -8.85 -29.27 -7.45
CA GLY A 18 -8.88 -29.27 -8.91
C GLY A 18 -9.66 -30.45 -9.50
N PHE A 19 -9.48 -31.65 -8.95
CA PHE A 19 -10.19 -32.86 -9.41
C PHE A 19 -11.69 -32.79 -9.09
N GLN A 20 -12.08 -32.18 -7.97
CA GLN A 20 -13.49 -31.95 -7.65
C GLN A 20 -14.18 -31.06 -8.69
N HIS A 21 -13.49 -30.03 -9.18
CA HIS A 21 -14.03 -29.12 -10.19
C HIS A 21 -13.91 -29.64 -11.63
N PHE A 22 -12.87 -30.45 -11.90
CA PHE A 22 -12.56 -31.00 -13.21
C PHE A 22 -12.26 -32.50 -13.10
N PRO A 23 -13.28 -33.36 -12.96
CA PRO A 23 -13.11 -34.82 -12.73
C PRO A 23 -12.26 -35.52 -13.79
N ALA A 24 -12.23 -35.00 -15.02
CA ALA A 24 -11.39 -35.55 -16.09
C ALA A 24 -9.88 -35.52 -15.75
N PHE A 25 -9.45 -34.67 -14.81
CA PHE A 25 -8.04 -34.61 -14.40
C PHE A 25 -7.63 -35.78 -13.49
N GLU A 26 -8.55 -36.49 -12.85
CA GLU A 26 -8.24 -37.68 -12.04
C GLU A 26 -7.57 -38.79 -12.87
N THR A 27 -7.95 -38.89 -14.14
CA THR A 27 -7.42 -39.88 -15.07
C THR A 27 -6.34 -39.35 -15.98
N ALA A 28 -6.05 -38.05 -15.93
CA ALA A 28 -5.03 -37.42 -16.72
C ALA A 28 -3.62 -37.66 -16.14
N GLY A 29 -2.66 -38.02 -16.99
CA GLY A 29 -1.25 -38.12 -16.59
C GLY A 29 -0.59 -36.76 -16.42
N ILE A 30 0.40 -36.66 -15.54
CA ILE A 30 1.25 -35.47 -15.39
C ILE A 30 2.37 -35.55 -16.45
N LYS A 31 2.35 -34.60 -17.39
CA LYS A 31 3.38 -34.53 -18.44
C LYS A 31 4.70 -33.96 -17.91
N LYS A 32 4.65 -32.91 -17.09
CA LYS A 32 5.81 -32.22 -16.54
C LYS A 32 5.42 -31.39 -15.33
N ILE A 33 6.30 -31.35 -14.34
CA ILE A 33 6.20 -30.47 -13.17
C ILE A 33 7.31 -29.44 -13.28
N ILE A 34 6.95 -28.16 -13.10
CA ILE A 34 7.90 -27.05 -13.07
C ILE A 34 7.77 -26.38 -11.70
N ASN A 35 8.85 -26.40 -10.92
CA ASN A 35 8.96 -25.71 -9.66
C ASN A 35 10.14 -24.72 -9.73
N GLY A 36 9.91 -23.48 -9.40
CA GLY A 36 10.93 -22.45 -9.52
C GLY A 36 10.73 -21.30 -8.53
N PRO A 37 11.79 -20.53 -8.27
CA PRO A 37 11.71 -19.37 -7.41
C PRO A 37 10.82 -18.30 -8.03
N PHE A 38 10.15 -17.56 -7.17
CA PHE A 38 9.22 -16.52 -7.54
C PHE A 38 9.66 -15.17 -6.96
N THR A 39 9.62 -14.11 -7.76
CA THR A 39 9.99 -12.77 -7.30
C THR A 39 8.78 -12.06 -6.70
N PHE A 40 8.93 -11.49 -5.51
CA PHE A 40 7.82 -10.92 -4.76
C PHE A 40 8.24 -9.68 -3.98
N ALA A 41 7.44 -8.62 -4.04
CA ALA A 41 7.58 -7.46 -3.16
C ALA A 41 6.72 -7.62 -1.89
N PRO A 42 7.01 -6.90 -0.79
CA PRO A 42 6.29 -7.03 0.47
C PRO A 42 4.77 -6.82 0.37
N ASP A 43 4.33 -5.93 -0.49
CA ASP A 43 2.91 -5.63 -0.76
C ASP A 43 2.32 -6.45 -1.93
N GLY A 44 3.14 -7.25 -2.60
CA GLY A 44 2.74 -8.06 -3.76
C GLY A 44 2.59 -7.27 -5.06
N ASN A 45 2.88 -5.99 -5.08
CA ASN A 45 2.85 -5.16 -6.27
C ASN A 45 4.23 -5.11 -6.97
N PRO A 46 4.30 -4.88 -8.27
CA PRO A 46 5.57 -4.70 -8.98
C PRO A 46 6.44 -3.58 -8.41
N LEU A 47 7.74 -3.63 -8.73
CA LEU A 47 8.70 -2.58 -8.48
C LEU A 47 9.11 -1.99 -9.83
N VAL A 48 8.61 -0.80 -10.15
CA VAL A 48 8.78 -0.15 -11.46
C VAL A 48 9.32 1.27 -11.29
N GLY A 49 10.17 1.68 -12.20
CA GLY A 49 10.65 3.06 -12.27
C GLY A 49 12.12 3.25 -11.96
N PRO A 50 12.59 4.52 -11.91
CA PRO A 50 13.99 4.86 -11.65
C PRO A 50 14.36 4.65 -10.19
N VAL A 51 15.57 4.16 -9.95
CA VAL A 51 16.16 4.12 -8.60
C VAL A 51 16.87 5.43 -8.33
N ARG A 52 16.38 6.21 -7.36
CA ARG A 52 16.80 7.61 -7.12
C ARG A 52 18.30 7.76 -6.86
N GLU A 53 18.91 6.84 -6.11
CA GLU A 53 20.32 6.89 -5.76
C GLU A 53 21.26 6.37 -6.87
N LEU A 54 20.69 5.83 -7.96
CA LEU A 54 21.45 5.24 -9.08
C LEU A 54 20.98 5.82 -10.42
N PRO A 55 21.45 7.00 -10.82
CA PRO A 55 21.07 7.59 -12.09
C PRO A 55 21.29 6.63 -13.28
N GLY A 56 20.26 6.48 -14.11
CA GLY A 56 20.27 5.56 -15.24
C GLY A 56 19.92 4.11 -14.91
N TYR A 57 19.71 3.76 -13.63
CA TYR A 57 19.23 2.43 -13.24
C TYR A 57 17.71 2.42 -13.07
N TRP A 58 17.08 1.49 -13.77
CA TRP A 58 15.62 1.35 -13.82
C TRP A 58 15.19 -0.04 -13.36
N CYS A 59 14.10 -0.11 -12.63
CA CYS A 59 13.49 -1.35 -12.18
C CYS A 59 12.23 -1.69 -12.98
N ALA A 60 12.06 -2.98 -13.29
CA ALA A 60 10.82 -3.62 -13.70
C ALA A 60 10.82 -5.05 -13.16
N CYS A 61 10.69 -5.20 -11.85
CA CYS A 61 10.78 -6.50 -11.19
C CYS A 61 9.60 -6.75 -10.25
N ALA A 62 9.55 -7.93 -9.65
CA ALA A 62 8.42 -8.39 -8.83
C ALA A 62 7.07 -8.36 -9.58
N VAL A 63 7.08 -8.43 -10.90
CA VAL A 63 5.87 -8.50 -11.74
C VAL A 63 5.31 -9.92 -11.66
N MET A 64 4.71 -10.24 -10.54
CA MET A 64 4.26 -11.59 -10.23
C MET A 64 3.12 -12.05 -11.16
N ALA A 65 2.15 -11.19 -11.42
CA ALA A 65 1.08 -11.42 -12.39
C ALA A 65 1.54 -11.03 -13.80
N GLY A 66 2.69 -11.57 -14.27
CA GLY A 66 3.39 -11.14 -15.48
C GLY A 66 2.54 -11.10 -16.73
N PHE A 67 1.69 -12.10 -16.94
CA PHE A 67 0.80 -12.14 -18.11
C PHE A 67 -0.25 -11.03 -18.13
N SER A 68 -0.77 -10.63 -16.97
CA SER A 68 -1.78 -9.58 -16.87
C SER A 68 -1.20 -8.18 -16.69
N GLN A 69 -0.03 -8.05 -16.08
CA GLN A 69 0.56 -6.75 -15.73
C GLN A 69 1.74 -6.36 -16.63
N GLY A 70 2.41 -7.33 -17.27
CA GLY A 70 3.67 -7.10 -17.97
C GLY A 70 3.58 -6.05 -19.09
N GLY A 71 2.49 -6.04 -19.86
CA GLY A 71 2.26 -5.03 -20.89
C GLY A 71 2.14 -3.61 -20.33
N GLY A 72 1.35 -3.44 -19.27
CA GLY A 72 1.19 -2.14 -18.59
C GLY A 72 2.46 -1.66 -17.92
N VAL A 73 3.19 -2.55 -17.25
CA VAL A 73 4.51 -2.26 -16.67
C VAL A 73 5.50 -1.80 -17.73
N GLY A 74 5.54 -2.50 -18.87
CA GLY A 74 6.41 -2.13 -20.00
C GLY A 74 6.07 -0.78 -20.59
N LEU A 75 4.77 -0.48 -20.76
CA LEU A 75 4.31 0.82 -21.26
C LEU A 75 4.67 1.95 -20.30
N ALA A 76 4.37 1.79 -18.99
CA ALA A 76 4.72 2.78 -17.98
C ALA A 76 6.22 3.06 -17.97
N LEU A 77 7.04 2.03 -17.99
CA LEU A 77 8.50 2.18 -17.96
C LEU A 77 9.04 2.87 -19.23
N ALA A 78 8.53 2.50 -20.41
CA ALA A 78 8.91 3.12 -21.67
C ALA A 78 8.56 4.61 -21.69
N ASN A 79 7.33 4.98 -21.32
CA ASN A 79 6.93 6.38 -21.22
C ASN A 79 7.82 7.14 -20.23
N TRP A 80 8.06 6.57 -19.06
CA TRP A 80 8.86 7.20 -18.03
C TRP A 80 10.32 7.46 -18.47
N MET A 81 10.92 6.51 -19.19
CA MET A 81 12.26 6.67 -19.75
C MET A 81 12.36 7.72 -20.85
N ILE A 82 11.32 7.84 -21.68
CA ILE A 82 11.32 8.72 -22.85
C ILE A 82 10.81 10.12 -22.50
N GLU A 83 9.69 10.18 -21.80
CA GLU A 83 8.96 11.43 -21.53
C GLU A 83 9.24 11.99 -20.12
N GLY A 84 9.90 11.23 -19.23
CA GLY A 84 10.11 11.59 -17.83
C GLY A 84 8.90 11.38 -16.93
N ASP A 85 7.80 10.84 -17.46
CA ASP A 85 6.56 10.58 -16.76
C ASP A 85 5.94 9.27 -17.28
N PRO A 86 5.38 8.40 -16.41
CA PRO A 86 4.79 7.13 -16.83
C PRO A 86 3.49 7.30 -17.65
N GLY A 87 2.88 8.50 -17.68
CA GLY A 87 1.66 8.83 -18.41
C GLY A 87 0.37 8.46 -17.67
N PHE A 88 0.45 7.75 -16.56
CA PHE A 88 -0.67 7.37 -15.69
C PHE A 88 -0.17 7.07 -14.28
N ASP A 89 -1.06 7.01 -13.31
CA ASP A 89 -0.71 6.75 -11.92
C ASP A 89 -0.13 5.35 -11.72
N VAL A 90 1.13 5.29 -11.35
CA VAL A 90 1.87 4.07 -11.00
C VAL A 90 2.37 4.08 -9.56
N TRP A 91 1.86 4.95 -8.71
CA TRP A 91 2.33 5.10 -7.31
C TRP A 91 2.41 3.77 -6.56
N GLY A 92 1.41 2.92 -6.69
CA GLY A 92 1.40 1.59 -6.08
C GLY A 92 2.46 0.61 -6.63
N MET A 93 3.16 0.96 -7.70
CA MET A 93 4.23 0.16 -8.33
C MET A 93 5.59 0.87 -8.30
N ASP A 94 5.63 2.18 -8.01
CA ASP A 94 6.87 2.95 -7.96
C ASP A 94 7.84 2.33 -6.97
N VAL A 95 9.06 2.01 -7.44
CA VAL A 95 10.12 1.46 -6.58
C VAL A 95 10.46 2.41 -5.43
N SER A 96 10.30 3.72 -5.61
CA SER A 96 10.58 4.74 -4.59
C SER A 96 9.56 4.78 -3.44
N ARG A 97 8.46 4.01 -3.51
CA ARG A 97 7.54 3.84 -2.36
C ARG A 97 8.21 3.15 -1.17
N TYR A 98 9.28 2.42 -1.42
CA TYR A 98 10.16 1.87 -0.40
C TYR A 98 11.38 2.77 -0.20
N GLY A 99 11.68 3.09 1.05
CA GLY A 99 12.88 3.84 1.45
C GLY A 99 13.82 2.98 2.32
N GLU A 100 14.78 3.62 2.97
CA GLU A 100 15.74 2.96 3.86
C GLU A 100 15.10 2.23 5.07
N TRP A 101 13.84 2.51 5.35
CA TRP A 101 13.08 1.88 6.42
C TRP A 101 12.83 0.39 6.19
N ILE A 102 12.88 -0.07 4.92
CA ILE A 102 12.64 -1.47 4.60
C ILE A 102 13.88 -2.31 4.88
N THR A 103 13.72 -3.34 5.70
CA THR A 103 14.79 -4.27 6.03
C THR A 103 14.56 -5.61 5.33
N LYS A 104 15.65 -6.39 5.17
CA LYS A 104 15.56 -7.76 4.64
C LYS A 104 14.67 -8.66 5.53
N SER A 105 14.69 -8.46 6.84
CA SER A 105 13.85 -9.20 7.78
C SER A 105 12.38 -8.87 7.59
N TYR A 106 12.03 -7.58 7.53
CA TYR A 106 10.68 -7.12 7.25
C TYR A 106 10.16 -7.66 5.90
N THR A 107 10.95 -7.50 4.83
CA THR A 107 10.61 -8.01 3.51
C THR A 107 10.28 -9.49 3.53
N ASN A 108 11.10 -10.30 4.21
CA ASN A 108 10.92 -11.75 4.28
C ASN A 108 9.59 -12.14 4.94
N VAL A 109 9.26 -11.56 6.09
CA VAL A 109 8.02 -11.91 6.80
C VAL A 109 6.78 -11.37 6.08
N LYS A 110 6.84 -10.16 5.51
CA LYS A 110 5.73 -9.58 4.74
C LYS A 110 5.46 -10.35 3.46
N VAL A 111 6.49 -10.73 2.71
CA VAL A 111 6.35 -11.55 1.50
C VAL A 111 5.68 -12.89 1.81
N ARG A 112 6.10 -13.57 2.87
CA ARG A 112 5.49 -14.85 3.28
C ARG A 112 4.02 -14.68 3.63
N GLU A 113 3.68 -13.68 4.43
CA GLU A 113 2.31 -13.39 4.82
C GLU A 113 1.46 -13.01 3.61
N ASN A 114 1.92 -12.09 2.77
CA ASN A 114 1.20 -11.66 1.58
C ASN A 114 0.94 -12.84 0.63
N TYR A 115 1.96 -13.66 0.37
CA TYR A 115 1.81 -14.81 -0.52
C TYR A 115 0.87 -15.87 0.05
N SER A 116 0.97 -16.21 1.34
CA SER A 116 0.10 -17.21 1.98
C SER A 116 -1.38 -16.79 1.99
N ARG A 117 -1.65 -15.48 1.98
CA ARG A 117 -3.00 -14.91 1.99
C ARG A 117 -3.45 -14.34 0.64
N ARG A 118 -2.68 -14.58 -0.43
CA ARG A 118 -2.91 -13.95 -1.72
C ARG A 118 -4.30 -14.17 -2.29
N PHE A 119 -4.85 -15.36 -2.13
CA PHE A 119 -6.17 -15.73 -2.64
C PHE A 119 -7.24 -15.75 -1.54
N SER A 120 -6.89 -15.35 -0.33
CA SER A 120 -7.86 -15.20 0.76
C SER A 120 -8.70 -13.95 0.53
N ILE A 121 -9.99 -14.07 0.75
CA ILE A 121 -10.89 -12.93 0.79
C ILE A 121 -10.70 -12.25 2.15
N ARG A 122 -10.29 -10.99 2.15
CA ARG A 122 -10.08 -10.21 3.37
C ARG A 122 -11.32 -9.38 3.70
N PHE A 123 -11.53 -9.19 4.99
CA PHE A 123 -12.50 -8.20 5.44
C PHE A 123 -12.04 -6.78 5.08
N PRO A 124 -12.96 -5.84 4.85
CA PRO A 124 -12.60 -4.42 4.75
C PRO A 124 -11.81 -3.98 6.00
N ASN A 125 -10.74 -3.22 5.79
CA ASN A 125 -9.83 -2.70 6.83
C ASN A 125 -9.11 -3.77 7.68
N GLU A 126 -9.08 -5.03 7.24
CA GLU A 126 -8.29 -6.06 7.91
C GLU A 126 -6.79 -5.79 7.68
N GLU A 127 -6.07 -5.57 8.77
CA GLU A 127 -4.63 -5.35 8.77
C GLU A 127 -3.84 -6.66 8.86
N LEU A 128 -2.71 -6.72 8.17
CA LEU A 128 -1.83 -7.89 8.20
C LEU A 128 -0.73 -7.70 9.25
N PRO A 129 -0.61 -8.63 10.24
CA PRO A 129 0.24 -8.43 11.42
C PRO A 129 1.73 -8.65 11.20
N ALA A 130 2.17 -9.34 10.13
CA ALA A 130 3.58 -9.69 9.99
C ALA A 130 4.50 -8.48 9.89
N GLY A 131 5.63 -8.53 10.61
CA GLY A 131 6.65 -7.48 10.58
C GLY A 131 6.29 -6.19 11.32
N ARG A 132 5.20 -6.18 12.07
CA ARG A 132 4.72 -5.01 12.83
C ARG A 132 5.07 -5.12 14.32
N PRO A 133 5.29 -3.97 15.03
CA PRO A 133 5.53 -2.65 14.46
C PRO A 133 6.91 -2.54 13.82
N LEU A 134 7.06 -1.82 12.70
CA LEU A 134 8.36 -1.53 12.10
C LEU A 134 8.81 -0.09 12.44
N ARG A 135 7.94 0.88 12.22
CA ARG A 135 8.14 2.28 12.55
C ARG A 135 6.97 2.78 13.36
N THR A 136 7.26 3.58 14.38
CA THR A 136 6.25 4.13 15.29
C THR A 136 6.37 5.65 15.37
N THR A 137 5.27 6.30 15.71
CA THR A 137 5.28 7.74 16.03
C THR A 137 5.71 7.96 17.48
N PRO A 138 6.13 9.18 17.86
CA PRO A 138 6.52 9.48 19.26
C PRO A 138 5.40 9.25 20.27
N VAL A 139 4.15 9.22 19.83
CA VAL A 139 2.97 9.04 20.71
C VAL A 139 2.34 7.65 20.61
N TYR A 140 3.02 6.72 19.94
CA TYR A 140 2.54 5.36 19.69
C TYR A 140 2.07 4.64 20.97
N ASP A 141 2.92 4.57 22.00
CA ASP A 141 2.59 3.89 23.26
C ASP A 141 1.44 4.58 24.00
N LEU A 142 1.38 5.90 23.93
CA LEU A 142 0.25 6.66 24.49
C LEU A 142 -1.05 6.30 23.77
N MET A 143 -1.04 6.19 22.45
CA MET A 143 -2.22 5.80 21.68
C MET A 143 -2.66 4.38 22.01
N LEU A 144 -1.74 3.43 22.09
CA LEU A 144 -2.03 2.06 22.53
C LEU A 144 -2.68 2.05 23.93
N SER A 145 -2.16 2.84 24.87
CA SER A 145 -2.73 2.94 26.23
C SER A 145 -4.14 3.51 26.25
N LYS A 146 -4.55 4.20 25.18
CA LYS A 146 -5.92 4.74 24.96
C LYS A 146 -6.83 3.81 24.17
N GLY A 147 -6.35 2.61 23.84
CA GLY A 147 -7.12 1.61 23.10
C GLY A 147 -7.02 1.73 21.58
N ALA A 148 -5.99 2.43 21.05
CA ALA A 148 -5.81 2.51 19.60
C ALA A 148 -5.65 1.12 18.96
N GLN A 149 -6.45 0.87 17.95
CA GLN A 149 -6.26 -0.22 17.00
C GLN A 149 -5.44 0.35 15.85
N MET A 150 -4.26 -0.25 15.62
CA MET A 150 -3.26 0.30 14.74
C MET A 150 -3.32 -0.34 13.35
N GLY A 151 -3.17 0.48 12.31
CA GLY A 151 -2.88 0.04 10.96
C GLY A 151 -1.47 0.45 10.54
N GLU A 152 -1.02 -0.06 9.40
CA GLU A 152 0.29 0.23 8.85
C GLU A 152 0.19 0.91 7.49
N ALA A 153 0.88 2.02 7.31
CA ALA A 153 1.11 2.63 6.01
C ALA A 153 2.61 2.82 5.78
N PHE A 154 3.16 2.14 4.76
CA PHE A 154 4.60 2.20 4.42
C PHE A 154 5.53 1.95 5.62
N GLY A 155 5.20 0.95 6.42
CA GLY A 155 5.95 0.57 7.62
C GLY A 155 5.71 1.45 8.84
N LEU A 156 4.90 2.52 8.75
CA LEU A 156 4.60 3.40 9.87
C LEU A 156 3.24 3.03 10.48
N GLU A 157 3.23 2.77 11.79
CA GLU A 157 2.03 2.53 12.55
C GLU A 157 1.19 3.81 12.70
N GLN A 158 -0.11 3.69 12.43
CA GLN A 158 -1.07 4.80 12.55
C GLN A 158 -2.35 4.30 13.23
N PRO A 159 -2.97 5.11 14.10
CA PRO A 159 -4.24 4.72 14.72
C PRO A 159 -5.36 4.74 13.67
N LEU A 160 -6.08 3.64 13.54
CA LEU A 160 -7.27 3.54 12.71
C LEU A 160 -8.51 3.98 13.49
N TRP A 161 -8.66 3.50 14.70
CA TRP A 161 -9.76 3.84 15.62
C TRP A 161 -9.37 3.51 17.06
N PHE A 162 -10.19 3.94 18.03
CA PHE A 162 -9.93 3.69 19.45
C PHE A 162 -11.01 2.80 20.04
N ALA A 163 -10.61 1.59 20.45
CA ALA A 163 -11.50 0.62 21.07
C ALA A 163 -11.82 1.05 22.52
N PRO A 164 -13.10 1.16 22.91
CA PRO A 164 -13.48 1.27 24.30
C PRO A 164 -13.00 0.05 25.10
N GLN A 165 -12.82 0.24 26.42
CA GLN A 165 -12.39 -0.85 27.29
C GLN A 165 -13.31 -2.07 27.16
N GLY A 166 -12.73 -3.25 26.95
CA GLY A 166 -13.44 -4.51 26.80
C GLY A 166 -14.07 -4.75 25.42
N VAL A 167 -13.84 -3.85 24.45
CA VAL A 167 -14.26 -4.06 23.06
C VAL A 167 -13.07 -4.65 22.28
N GLU A 168 -13.27 -5.86 21.77
CA GLU A 168 -12.31 -6.52 20.87
C GLU A 168 -12.56 -6.13 19.42
N GLU A 169 -11.50 -6.18 18.60
CA GLU A 169 -11.62 -5.98 17.16
C GLU A 169 -12.28 -7.18 16.52
N VAL A 170 -13.41 -6.96 15.85
CA VAL A 170 -14.16 -7.97 15.12
C VAL A 170 -14.50 -7.44 13.74
N PHE A 171 -13.98 -8.09 12.73
CA PHE A 171 -14.26 -7.76 11.33
C PHE A 171 -15.58 -8.36 10.85
N SER A 172 -16.26 -7.67 9.95
CA SER A 172 -17.55 -8.10 9.40
C SER A 172 -17.72 -7.60 7.96
N TRP A 173 -18.44 -8.37 7.13
CA TRP A 173 -18.88 -7.95 5.80
C TRP A 173 -19.96 -6.86 5.81
N LYS A 174 -20.50 -6.55 6.99
CA LYS A 174 -21.48 -5.49 7.19
C LYS A 174 -20.81 -4.33 7.94
N ARG A 175 -20.97 -4.28 9.26
CA ARG A 175 -20.38 -3.29 10.15
C ARG A 175 -19.50 -4.00 11.16
N SER A 176 -18.24 -3.68 11.15
CA SER A 176 -17.26 -4.18 12.11
C SER A 176 -17.41 -3.49 13.46
N SER A 177 -16.67 -3.94 14.46
CA SER A 177 -16.74 -3.43 15.84
C SER A 177 -16.33 -1.95 15.97
N ASP A 178 -15.55 -1.43 15.02
CA ASP A 178 -15.13 -0.02 14.93
C ASP A 178 -16.28 0.94 14.63
N PHE A 179 -17.36 0.49 13.99
CA PHE A 179 -18.43 1.37 13.49
C PHE A 179 -19.02 2.29 14.55
N GLN A 180 -19.36 1.77 15.72
CA GLN A 180 -19.97 2.57 16.79
C GLN A 180 -18.98 3.52 17.46
N PRO A 181 -17.75 3.09 17.83
CA PRO A 181 -16.71 3.99 18.32
C PRO A 181 -16.40 5.12 17.34
N VAL A 182 -16.14 4.82 16.07
CA VAL A 182 -15.84 5.84 15.03
C VAL A 182 -17.03 6.80 14.85
N SER A 183 -18.26 6.29 14.84
CA SER A 183 -19.46 7.16 14.78
C SER A 183 -19.52 8.16 15.96
N LYS A 184 -19.13 7.72 17.16
CA LYS A 184 -19.06 8.58 18.34
C LYS A 184 -17.93 9.61 18.22
N GLU A 185 -16.76 9.22 17.74
CA GLU A 185 -15.63 10.12 17.50
C GLU A 185 -16.00 11.22 16.51
N VAL A 186 -16.60 10.87 15.37
CA VAL A 186 -17.05 11.82 14.35
C VAL A 186 -18.06 12.84 14.93
N LYS A 187 -19.02 12.39 15.71
CA LYS A 187 -19.97 13.28 16.39
C LYS A 187 -19.26 14.20 17.39
N THR A 188 -18.33 13.64 18.16
CA THR A 188 -17.57 14.42 19.16
C THR A 188 -16.76 15.53 18.51
N VAL A 189 -16.08 15.26 17.39
CA VAL A 189 -15.32 16.28 16.64
C VAL A 189 -16.23 17.39 16.11
N ARG A 190 -17.46 17.05 15.69
CA ARG A 190 -18.42 18.05 15.18
C ARG A 190 -19.05 18.92 16.27
N GLU A 191 -19.28 18.35 17.44
CA GLU A 191 -20.06 18.99 18.50
C GLU A 191 -19.17 19.55 19.64
N ARG A 192 -17.93 19.10 19.73
CA ARG A 192 -17.00 19.40 20.81
C ARG A 192 -15.60 19.65 20.29
N VAL A 193 -14.59 18.99 20.90
CA VAL A 193 -13.17 19.09 20.56
C VAL A 193 -12.62 17.71 20.26
N GLY A 194 -11.85 17.58 19.20
CA GLY A 194 -11.07 16.40 18.85
C GLY A 194 -9.57 16.70 18.82
N LEU A 195 -8.77 15.72 19.21
CA LEU A 195 -7.32 15.71 19.00
C LEU A 195 -6.99 14.61 18.02
N MET A 196 -6.27 14.94 16.95
CA MET A 196 -5.89 14.01 15.90
C MET A 196 -4.38 13.92 15.78
N GLU A 197 -3.87 12.70 15.73
CA GLU A 197 -2.48 12.42 15.43
C GLU A 197 -2.25 12.55 13.90
N THR A 198 -1.22 13.32 13.49
CA THR A 198 -0.94 13.63 12.09
C THR A 198 0.51 13.39 11.70
N SER A 199 1.27 12.61 12.48
CA SER A 199 2.68 12.31 12.18
C SER A 199 2.87 11.55 10.87
N GLY A 200 1.84 10.87 10.38
CA GLY A 200 1.87 10.17 9.09
C GLY A 200 1.98 11.09 7.87
N PHE A 201 1.62 12.37 8.01
CA PHE A 201 1.77 13.33 6.92
C PHE A 201 3.18 13.92 6.90
N ALA A 202 3.74 14.13 5.71
CA ALA A 202 5.00 14.83 5.54
C ALA A 202 4.84 16.32 5.94
N LYS A 203 5.89 16.89 6.52
CA LYS A 203 5.98 18.30 6.89
C LYS A 203 7.15 18.92 6.15
N TYR A 204 6.88 19.95 5.38
CA TYR A 204 7.89 20.68 4.63
C TYR A 204 7.93 22.13 5.10
N VAL A 205 9.14 22.67 5.20
CA VAL A 205 9.38 24.09 5.40
C VAL A 205 9.91 24.65 4.08
N VAL A 206 9.19 25.59 3.50
CA VAL A 206 9.61 26.29 2.28
C VAL A 206 10.11 27.65 2.69
N GLN A 207 11.37 27.95 2.34
CA GLN A 207 12.07 29.19 2.72
C GLN A 207 12.78 29.80 1.51
N GLY A 208 12.91 31.11 1.50
CA GLY A 208 13.58 31.88 0.45
C GLY A 208 12.75 33.09 0.04
N GLU A 209 13.39 34.03 -0.66
CA GLU A 209 12.75 35.28 -1.13
C GLU A 209 11.55 34.99 -2.04
N ASP A 210 11.65 33.94 -2.86
CA ASP A 210 10.60 33.54 -3.82
C ASP A 210 9.64 32.45 -3.27
N ALA A 211 9.71 32.08 -1.99
CA ALA A 211 8.95 30.96 -1.43
C ALA A 211 7.43 31.13 -1.59
N GLU A 212 6.92 32.33 -1.35
CA GLU A 212 5.48 32.64 -1.49
C GLU A 212 5.06 32.58 -2.96
N LEU A 213 5.83 33.17 -3.87
CA LEU A 213 5.55 33.17 -5.29
C LEU A 213 5.56 31.76 -5.87
N TRP A 214 6.53 30.93 -5.46
CA TRP A 214 6.63 29.55 -5.88
C TRP A 214 5.44 28.72 -5.39
N LEU A 215 5.05 28.89 -4.13
CA LEU A 215 3.88 28.20 -3.58
C LEU A 215 2.57 28.64 -4.26
N ASP A 216 2.42 29.93 -4.58
CA ASP A 216 1.22 30.44 -5.27
C ASP A 216 1.06 29.86 -6.69
N GLN A 217 2.17 29.52 -7.35
CA GLN A 217 2.17 28.83 -8.65
C GLN A 217 1.82 27.34 -8.53
N MET A 218 2.22 26.69 -7.42
CA MET A 218 2.02 25.25 -7.23
C MET A 218 0.63 24.91 -6.66
N LEU A 219 0.04 25.82 -5.90
CA LEU A 219 -1.19 25.58 -5.18
C LEU A 219 -2.41 26.14 -5.94
N ALA A 220 -3.49 25.39 -5.96
CA ALA A 220 -4.78 25.82 -6.55
C ALA A 220 -5.59 26.71 -5.59
N CYS A 221 -4.93 27.46 -4.73
CA CYS A 221 -5.56 28.42 -3.83
C CYS A 221 -4.60 29.55 -3.50
N LYS A 222 -5.13 30.69 -3.08
CA LYS A 222 -4.28 31.80 -2.59
C LYS A 222 -3.56 31.40 -1.32
N ILE A 223 -2.31 31.81 -1.20
CA ILE A 223 -1.53 31.64 0.02
C ILE A 223 -2.26 32.30 1.19
N PRO A 224 -2.40 31.64 2.34
CA PRO A 224 -3.03 32.22 3.50
C PRO A 224 -2.17 33.36 4.09
N LYS A 225 -2.82 34.33 4.72
CA LYS A 225 -2.10 35.37 5.46
C LYS A 225 -1.30 34.75 6.61
N GLU A 226 -0.25 35.44 7.04
CA GLU A 226 0.57 35.04 8.18
C GLU A 226 -0.28 34.64 9.40
N GLY A 227 0.08 33.55 10.07
CA GLY A 227 -0.65 32.98 11.21
C GLY A 227 -1.96 32.28 10.86
N ARG A 228 -2.26 32.08 9.57
CA ARG A 228 -3.46 31.37 9.13
C ARG A 228 -3.10 30.05 8.45
N MET A 229 -4.01 29.09 8.48
CA MET A 229 -3.93 27.81 7.76
C MET A 229 -5.00 27.74 6.69
N ARG A 230 -4.70 27.00 5.61
CA ARG A 230 -5.63 26.70 4.53
C ARG A 230 -5.40 25.31 3.99
N LEU A 231 -6.46 24.61 3.65
CA LEU A 231 -6.37 23.41 2.79
C LEU A 231 -6.01 23.87 1.37
N ALA A 232 -4.94 23.32 0.83
CA ALA A 232 -4.37 23.74 -0.43
C ALA A 232 -4.16 22.54 -1.37
N PRO A 233 -5.09 22.27 -2.29
CA PRO A 233 -4.86 21.29 -3.35
C PRO A 233 -3.67 21.71 -4.22
N VAL A 234 -2.79 20.77 -4.53
CA VAL A 234 -1.70 20.98 -5.48
C VAL A 234 -2.27 20.85 -6.89
N SER A 235 -2.03 21.85 -7.74
CA SER A 235 -2.67 21.98 -9.05
C SER A 235 -2.53 20.73 -9.91
N TYR A 236 -1.32 20.22 -10.09
CA TYR A 236 -1.06 19.07 -10.95
C TYR A 236 -1.57 17.75 -10.36
N THR A 237 -1.34 17.51 -9.08
CA THR A 237 -1.62 16.21 -8.45
C THR A 237 -3.08 16.02 -8.03
N HIS A 238 -3.84 17.09 -7.83
CA HIS A 238 -5.20 17.02 -7.30
C HIS A 238 -6.28 17.51 -8.25
N LEU A 239 -5.95 18.29 -9.27
CA LEU A 239 -6.94 18.95 -10.15
C LEU A 239 -6.97 18.43 -11.59
N THR A 240 -6.00 17.62 -12.01
CA THR A 240 -5.96 17.09 -13.38
C THR A 240 -6.74 15.79 -13.56
N LEU A 241 -7.08 15.10 -12.48
CA LEU A 241 -7.78 13.81 -12.52
C LEU A 241 -9.24 13.87 -12.98
N PRO A 242 -10.05 14.89 -12.68
CA PRO A 242 -11.45 14.91 -13.09
C PRO A 242 -11.71 15.24 -14.56
N THR A 243 -10.74 15.79 -15.28
CA THR A 243 -10.95 16.27 -16.65
C THR A 243 -10.88 15.19 -17.73
N ILE A 244 -10.49 13.98 -17.38
CA ILE A 244 -10.31 12.88 -18.35
C ILE A 244 -11.61 12.11 -18.62
N TYR A 245 -12.68 12.36 -17.88
CA TYR A 245 -13.92 11.59 -17.97
C TYR A 245 -15.16 12.39 -18.37
N SER A 246 -14.99 13.57 -18.94
CA SER A 246 -16.10 14.27 -19.59
C SER A 246 -16.03 14.07 -21.10
N VAL A 247 -16.45 12.90 -21.55
CA VAL A 247 -16.92 12.64 -22.92
C VAL A 247 -18.28 11.97 -22.83
#